data_c6cc5e95924b56476528dfbe744f874e
#
_entry.id   c6cc5e95924b56476528dfbe744f874e
#
_cell.length_a   1.000
_cell.length_b   1.000
_cell.length_c   1.000
_cell.angle_alpha   90.00
_cell.angle_beta   90.00
_cell.angle_gamma   90.00
#
_symmetry.space_group_name_H-M   'P 1'
#
loop_
_entity.id
_entity.type
_entity.pdbx_description
1 polymer ?
#
loop_
_entity_poly.entity_id
_entity_poly.type
_entity_poly.pdbx_seq_one_letter_code
_entity_poly.pdbx_strand_id
1 'polypeptide(L)'
;EIYDLENGLFSVVLYGDDIEFANRYASYAFETLKHDCMVNGLNLTVLPSVCVFKFPEDTKSVEQLRLFLSDLRNHKYSNGVNLASTYMKNKDYTIMANMDTILKDAIENDRFEVYYQPIYSNEKNGFNSAEALLRLITPEYGFIRPDLFIPMAEESGAIHKIGLIVLEKVCRFISSDEFKKLGLDYIEVNLSVVQCMDKNLADKILSVCKKYGVNPSQLNLEITETASIFTQRNMIKNINRLFETGYSFSLDDFGTGYSNLVRIASLPLNIVKLDKSFTWTENSEDLKIILENTINMIKKMNMKIVVEGVETEEMLKRFKDLGCEYIQGYYFSKPLPEYDFINYIKDAS
;
A
#
# COMPACT_ATOMS: atom_id res chain seq x y z
N GLU A 1 -34.15 11.55 14.58
CA GLU A 1 -34.31 11.01 13.21
C GLU A 1 -33.25 9.96 12.95
N ILE A 2 -33.64 8.88 12.26
CA ILE A 2 -32.71 7.76 11.94
C ILE A 2 -32.55 7.71 10.43
N TYR A 3 -31.31 7.62 9.98
CA TYR A 3 -30.93 7.54 8.57
C TYR A 3 -30.09 6.29 8.33
N ASP A 4 -30.41 5.53 7.29
CA ASP A 4 -29.59 4.45 6.77
C ASP A 4 -28.57 5.05 5.79
N LEU A 5 -27.30 4.86 6.08
CA LEU A 5 -26.19 5.35 5.26
C LEU A 5 -25.54 4.23 4.41
N GLU A 6 -26.29 3.10 4.29
CA GLU A 6 -25.86 1.88 3.59
C GLU A 6 -24.69 1.11 4.26
N ASN A 7 -24.46 -0.13 3.81
CA ASN A 7 -23.36 -0.99 4.28
C ASN A 7 -23.30 -1.19 5.81
N GLY A 8 -24.48 -1.21 6.48
CA GLY A 8 -24.58 -1.41 7.94
C GLY A 8 -24.23 -0.20 8.78
N LEU A 9 -24.09 0.98 8.17
CA LEU A 9 -23.91 2.24 8.87
C LEU A 9 -25.24 2.99 8.99
N PHE A 10 -25.59 3.35 10.24
CA PHE A 10 -26.78 4.11 10.55
C PHE A 10 -26.42 5.40 11.27
N SER A 11 -27.13 6.48 10.99
CA SER A 11 -27.00 7.75 11.68
C SER A 11 -28.28 8.07 12.46
N VAL A 12 -28.13 8.52 13.70
CA VAL A 12 -29.22 9.03 14.52
C VAL A 12 -28.96 10.50 14.81
N VAL A 13 -29.84 11.37 14.32
CA VAL A 13 -29.76 12.81 14.58
C VAL A 13 -30.60 13.15 15.81
N LEU A 14 -29.92 13.68 16.85
CA LEU A 14 -30.52 14.22 18.07
C LEU A 14 -30.40 15.74 18.05
N TYR A 15 -31.48 16.43 18.37
CA TYR A 15 -31.51 17.90 18.42
C TYR A 15 -31.40 18.34 19.87
N GLY A 16 -30.50 19.29 20.13
CA GLY A 16 -30.28 19.88 21.45
C GLY A 16 -28.79 19.89 21.84
N ASP A 17 -28.51 20.48 22.99
CA ASP A 17 -27.12 20.68 23.48
C ASP A 17 -26.70 19.68 24.57
N ASP A 18 -27.58 18.73 24.95
CA ASP A 18 -27.31 17.78 26.04
C ASP A 18 -26.44 16.60 25.51
N ILE A 19 -25.13 16.76 25.62
CA ILE A 19 -24.16 15.72 25.28
C ILE A 19 -24.25 14.50 26.20
N GLU A 20 -24.69 14.67 27.46
CA GLU A 20 -24.85 13.55 28.39
C GLU A 20 -26.03 12.67 27.97
N PHE A 21 -27.11 13.29 27.50
CA PHE A 21 -28.22 12.56 26.90
C PHE A 21 -27.78 11.77 25.68
N ALA A 22 -27.03 12.40 24.75
CA ALA A 22 -26.52 11.73 23.58
C ALA A 22 -25.63 10.53 23.93
N ASN A 23 -24.75 10.67 24.93
CA ASN A 23 -23.88 9.59 25.41
C ASN A 23 -24.66 8.46 26.07
N ARG A 24 -25.69 8.75 26.86
CA ARG A 24 -26.58 7.72 27.44
C ARG A 24 -27.33 6.97 26.35
N TYR A 25 -27.85 7.69 25.36
CA TYR A 25 -28.53 7.10 24.22
C TYR A 25 -27.58 6.19 23.41
N ALA A 26 -26.37 6.63 23.13
CA ALA A 26 -25.35 5.86 22.44
C ALA A 26 -24.96 4.58 23.21
N SER A 27 -24.82 4.67 24.53
CA SER A 27 -24.56 3.51 25.40
C SER A 27 -25.72 2.52 25.39
N TYR A 28 -26.94 3.02 25.45
CA TYR A 28 -28.14 2.17 25.31
C TYR A 28 -28.23 1.50 23.94
N ALA A 29 -27.99 2.24 22.88
CA ALA A 29 -27.96 1.70 21.51
C ALA A 29 -26.89 0.62 21.35
N PHE A 30 -25.69 0.85 21.89
CA PHE A 30 -24.60 -0.14 21.87
C PHE A 30 -25.00 -1.44 22.56
N GLU A 31 -25.52 -1.38 23.78
CA GLU A 31 -25.94 -2.57 24.54
C GLU A 31 -27.13 -3.29 23.90
N THR A 32 -28.05 -2.53 23.27
CA THR A 32 -29.22 -3.09 22.60
C THR A 32 -28.86 -3.81 21.28
N LEU A 33 -27.88 -3.26 20.53
CA LEU A 33 -27.44 -3.81 19.27
C LEU A 33 -26.43 -4.95 19.44
N LYS A 34 -25.77 -5.03 20.60
CA LYS A 34 -24.87 -6.13 20.94
C LYS A 34 -25.67 -7.38 21.25
N HIS A 35 -25.73 -8.30 20.32
CA HIS A 35 -26.47 -9.55 20.50
C HIS A 35 -25.89 -10.69 19.67
N ASP A 36 -26.18 -11.90 20.09
CA ASP A 36 -25.91 -13.10 19.31
C ASP A 36 -27.10 -13.38 18.38
N CYS A 37 -26.82 -13.64 17.13
CA CYS A 37 -27.82 -13.98 16.14
C CYS A 37 -27.44 -15.25 15.39
N MET A 38 -28.44 -16.02 14.99
CA MET A 38 -28.21 -17.21 14.17
C MET A 38 -28.52 -16.91 12.72
N VAL A 39 -27.51 -17.00 11.87
CA VAL A 39 -27.61 -16.78 10.41
C VAL A 39 -27.16 -18.05 9.70
N ASN A 40 -28.07 -18.69 8.94
CA ASN A 40 -27.79 -19.91 8.19
C ASN A 40 -27.17 -21.05 9.04
N GLY A 41 -27.58 -21.16 10.31
CA GLY A 41 -27.07 -22.19 11.22
C GLY A 41 -25.73 -21.85 11.90
N LEU A 42 -25.18 -20.67 11.66
CA LEU A 42 -23.99 -20.15 12.32
C LEU A 42 -24.39 -19.18 13.43
N ASN A 43 -23.79 -19.34 14.61
CA ASN A 43 -23.97 -18.40 15.71
C ASN A 43 -22.98 -17.22 15.52
N LEU A 44 -23.49 -16.03 15.27
CA LEU A 44 -22.72 -14.81 15.03
C LEU A 44 -22.99 -13.82 16.16
N THR A 45 -21.94 -13.24 16.71
CA THR A 45 -22.03 -12.14 17.67
C THR A 45 -21.90 -10.81 16.94
N VAL A 46 -22.96 -10.00 16.98
CA VAL A 46 -22.93 -8.62 16.47
C VAL A 46 -22.24 -7.74 17.51
N LEU A 47 -21.15 -7.13 17.12
CA LEU A 47 -20.38 -6.17 17.93
C LEU A 47 -20.47 -4.79 17.26
N PRO A 48 -21.45 -3.93 17.66
CA PRO A 48 -21.59 -2.62 17.08
C PRO A 48 -20.44 -1.69 17.52
N SER A 49 -20.16 -0.68 16.71
CA SER A 49 -19.40 0.50 17.11
C SER A 49 -20.30 1.71 17.02
N VAL A 50 -20.36 2.49 18.08
CA VAL A 50 -21.19 3.71 18.14
C VAL A 50 -20.29 4.92 18.33
N CYS A 51 -20.47 5.94 17.49
CA CYS A 51 -19.73 7.19 17.64
C CYS A 51 -20.69 8.36 17.88
N VAL A 52 -20.40 9.16 18.89
CA VAL A 52 -21.16 10.38 19.20
C VAL A 52 -20.39 11.57 18.62
N PHE A 53 -21.13 12.35 17.81
CA PHE A 53 -20.61 13.49 17.09
C PHE A 53 -21.46 14.73 17.38
N LYS A 54 -20.83 15.84 17.75
CA LYS A 54 -21.50 17.10 18.04
C LYS A 54 -21.24 18.13 16.95
N PHE A 55 -22.31 18.56 16.27
CA PHE A 55 -22.24 19.61 15.25
C PHE A 55 -22.78 20.93 15.83
N PRO A 56 -22.11 22.08 15.59
CA PRO A 56 -20.89 22.28 14.77
C PRO A 56 -19.56 22.19 15.55
N GLU A 57 -19.54 21.73 16.80
CA GLU A 57 -18.34 21.75 17.64
C GLU A 57 -17.25 20.83 17.17
N ASP A 58 -17.63 19.59 16.76
CA ASP A 58 -16.66 18.60 16.31
C ASP A 58 -16.24 18.82 14.84
N THR A 59 -17.09 19.43 14.00
CA THR A 59 -16.71 19.85 12.65
C THR A 59 -17.56 21.03 12.18
N LYS A 60 -17.00 21.81 11.27
CA LYS A 60 -17.67 22.98 10.67
C LYS A 60 -18.04 22.76 9.20
N SER A 61 -17.67 21.63 8.60
CA SER A 61 -17.93 21.36 7.19
C SER A 61 -18.53 19.97 6.95
N VAL A 62 -19.34 19.89 5.90
CA VAL A 62 -19.94 18.61 5.44
C VAL A 62 -18.86 17.67 4.90
N GLU A 63 -17.81 18.21 4.29
CA GLU A 63 -16.68 17.44 3.76
C GLU A 63 -15.94 16.72 4.89
N GLN A 64 -15.65 17.42 5.99
CA GLN A 64 -15.04 16.82 7.17
C GLN A 64 -15.93 15.72 7.79
N LEU A 65 -17.25 15.94 7.82
CA LEU A 65 -18.19 14.93 8.28
C LEU A 65 -18.18 13.69 7.37
N ARG A 66 -18.13 13.86 6.07
CA ARG A 66 -18.05 12.75 5.11
C ARG A 66 -16.76 11.96 5.28
N LEU A 67 -15.63 12.62 5.44
CA LEU A 67 -14.33 11.97 5.72
C LEU A 67 -14.41 11.16 7.01
N PHE A 68 -14.97 11.75 8.07
CA PHE A 68 -15.14 11.06 9.34
C PHE A 68 -16.04 9.81 9.20
N LEU A 69 -17.15 9.89 8.48
CA LEU A 69 -18.03 8.76 8.21
C LEU A 69 -17.35 7.68 7.35
N SER A 70 -16.52 8.09 6.39
CA SER A 70 -15.72 7.16 5.59
C SER A 70 -14.67 6.45 6.45
N ASP A 71 -14.01 7.17 7.33
CA ASP A 71 -13.03 6.63 8.27
C ASP A 71 -13.66 5.63 9.25
N LEU A 72 -14.85 5.93 9.76
CA LEU A 72 -15.64 5.01 10.58
C LEU A 72 -15.94 3.68 9.88
N ARG A 73 -16.09 3.67 8.56
CA ARG A 73 -16.32 2.44 7.78
C ARG A 73 -15.05 1.59 7.64
N ASN A 74 -13.90 2.22 7.52
CA ASN A 74 -12.66 1.57 7.12
C ASN A 74 -11.77 1.17 8.31
N HIS A 75 -11.95 1.79 9.46
CA HIS A 75 -11.15 1.51 10.64
C HIS A 75 -11.92 0.67 11.67
N LYS A 76 -11.24 -0.34 12.23
CA LYS A 76 -11.75 -1.08 13.40
C LYS A 76 -11.64 -0.19 14.63
N TYR A 77 -12.66 0.61 14.88
CA TYR A 77 -12.79 1.31 16.15
C TYR A 77 -12.97 0.30 17.28
N SER A 78 -12.52 0.68 18.50
CA SER A 78 -12.76 -0.15 19.67
C SER A 78 -14.26 -0.42 19.81
N ASN A 79 -14.63 -1.66 20.04
CA ASN A 79 -16.01 -2.02 20.35
C ASN A 79 -16.49 -1.18 21.54
N GLY A 80 -17.53 -0.38 21.34
CA GLY A 80 -18.03 0.49 22.39
C GLY A 80 -18.57 1.83 21.86
N VAL A 81 -18.80 2.73 22.81
CA VAL A 81 -19.19 4.12 22.53
C VAL A 81 -17.95 5.00 22.46
N ASN A 82 -17.79 5.67 21.33
CA ASN A 82 -16.65 6.51 21.03
C ASN A 82 -17.11 7.97 20.86
N LEU A 83 -16.30 8.93 21.29
CA LEU A 83 -16.55 10.36 21.08
C LEU A 83 -15.77 10.85 19.87
N ALA A 84 -16.44 11.47 18.91
CA ALA A 84 -15.80 12.04 17.73
C ALA A 84 -14.69 13.03 18.08
N SER A 85 -14.91 13.86 19.11
CA SER A 85 -13.91 14.81 19.60
C SER A 85 -12.58 14.18 20.03
N THR A 86 -12.57 12.89 20.40
CA THR A 86 -11.34 12.16 20.74
C THR A 86 -10.57 11.79 19.48
N TYR A 87 -11.28 11.39 18.42
CA TYR A 87 -10.66 11.03 17.13
C TYR A 87 -10.21 12.26 16.33
N MET A 88 -11.00 13.33 16.35
CA MET A 88 -10.68 14.57 15.63
C MET A 88 -9.45 15.31 16.18
N LYS A 89 -9.05 15.01 17.42
CA LYS A 89 -7.77 15.44 18.00
C LYS A 89 -6.61 14.57 17.54
N ASN A 90 -6.88 13.45 16.86
CA ASN A 90 -5.82 12.62 16.28
C ASN A 90 -5.15 13.38 15.12
N LYS A 91 -3.82 13.39 15.14
CA LYS A 91 -3.01 13.99 14.07
C LYS A 91 -3.37 13.45 12.69
N ASP A 92 -3.60 12.15 12.58
CA ASP A 92 -3.93 11.48 11.31
C ASP A 92 -5.24 11.99 10.73
N TYR A 93 -6.27 12.18 11.58
CA TYR A 93 -7.54 12.77 11.13
C TYR A 93 -7.36 14.21 10.61
N THR A 94 -6.58 15.03 11.30
CA THR A 94 -6.30 16.41 10.85
C THR A 94 -5.58 16.40 9.51
N ILE A 95 -4.63 15.49 9.31
CA ILE A 95 -3.91 15.29 8.04
C ILE A 95 -4.89 14.88 6.93
N MET A 96 -5.73 13.87 7.17
CA MET A 96 -6.72 13.39 6.19
C MET A 96 -7.70 14.49 5.79
N ALA A 97 -8.21 15.27 6.76
CA ALA A 97 -9.13 16.37 6.50
C ALA A 97 -8.56 17.51 5.63
N ASN A 98 -7.22 17.64 5.60
CA ASN A 98 -6.52 18.65 4.81
C ASN A 98 -5.75 18.05 3.62
N MET A 99 -5.94 16.76 3.32
CA MET A 99 -5.09 16.01 2.40
C MET A 99 -5.04 16.63 1.00
N ASP A 100 -6.14 17.08 0.44
CA ASP A 100 -6.16 17.73 -0.89
C ASP A 100 -5.24 18.96 -0.94
N THR A 101 -5.26 19.77 0.11
CA THR A 101 -4.39 20.95 0.22
C THR A 101 -2.94 20.54 0.39
N ILE A 102 -2.69 19.53 1.23
CA ILE A 102 -1.36 18.96 1.47
C ILE A 102 -0.77 18.37 0.18
N LEU A 103 -1.53 17.58 -0.56
CA LEU A 103 -1.07 16.98 -1.82
C LEU A 103 -0.79 18.02 -2.89
N LYS A 104 -1.62 19.07 -2.96
CA LYS A 104 -1.40 20.18 -3.89
C LYS A 104 -0.11 20.92 -3.57
N ASP A 105 0.10 21.31 -2.31
CA ASP A 105 1.34 21.95 -1.86
C ASP A 105 2.55 21.03 -2.11
N ALA A 106 2.41 19.74 -1.81
CA ALA A 106 3.48 18.77 -1.97
C ALA A 106 3.93 18.62 -3.44
N ILE A 107 2.98 18.64 -4.38
CA ILE A 107 3.27 18.61 -5.83
C ILE A 107 3.94 19.90 -6.29
N GLU A 108 3.46 21.07 -5.83
CA GLU A 108 3.97 22.37 -6.23
C GLU A 108 5.37 22.67 -5.65
N ASN A 109 5.67 22.17 -4.46
CA ASN A 109 6.89 22.47 -3.70
C ASN A 109 7.84 21.29 -3.54
N ASP A 110 7.71 20.23 -4.36
CA ASP A 110 8.58 19.03 -4.38
C ASP A 110 8.78 18.39 -2.99
N ARG A 111 7.66 18.16 -2.26
CA ARG A 111 7.66 17.56 -0.92
C ARG A 111 7.72 16.04 -0.92
N PHE A 112 7.72 15.42 -2.09
CA PHE A 112 7.83 13.98 -2.23
C PHE A 112 9.29 13.56 -2.30
N GLU A 113 9.68 12.64 -1.41
CA GLU A 113 11.00 12.02 -1.43
C GLU A 113 10.88 10.54 -1.82
N VAL A 114 11.95 9.99 -2.37
CA VAL A 114 12.05 8.57 -2.68
C VAL A 114 13.10 7.96 -1.77
N TYR A 115 12.68 6.97 -1.00
CA TYR A 115 13.56 6.12 -0.20
C TYR A 115 13.76 4.80 -0.94
N TYR A 116 14.89 4.16 -0.72
CA TYR A 116 15.22 2.91 -1.37
C TYR A 116 15.41 1.82 -0.32
N GLN A 117 14.74 0.67 -0.51
CA GLN A 117 14.96 -0.50 0.32
C GLN A 117 15.70 -1.56 -0.49
N PRO A 118 16.88 -2.01 -0.03
CA PRO A 118 17.68 -2.97 -0.77
C PRO A 118 17.02 -4.34 -0.82
N ILE A 119 17.16 -5.01 -1.96
CA ILE A 119 16.70 -6.39 -2.21
C ILE A 119 17.92 -7.26 -2.41
N TYR A 120 18.08 -8.24 -1.54
CA TYR A 120 19.20 -9.18 -1.54
C TYR A 120 18.93 -10.34 -2.50
N SER A 121 19.93 -10.72 -3.29
CA SER A 121 19.90 -11.89 -4.16
C SER A 121 20.66 -13.05 -3.54
N ASN A 122 19.98 -14.17 -3.40
CA ASN A 122 20.61 -15.40 -2.93
C ASN A 122 21.63 -15.96 -3.94
N GLU A 123 21.41 -15.76 -5.24
CA GLU A 123 22.30 -16.20 -6.30
C GLU A 123 23.59 -15.39 -6.32
N LYS A 124 23.47 -14.04 -6.29
CA LYS A 124 24.63 -13.13 -6.27
C LYS A 124 25.34 -13.07 -4.93
N ASN A 125 24.69 -13.55 -3.87
CA ASN A 125 25.12 -13.39 -2.48
C ASN A 125 25.42 -11.92 -2.13
N GLY A 126 24.56 -11.01 -2.59
CA GLY A 126 24.69 -9.57 -2.47
C GLY A 126 23.43 -8.83 -2.90
N PHE A 127 23.43 -7.52 -2.81
CA PHE A 127 22.26 -6.75 -3.26
C PHE A 127 22.19 -6.69 -4.78
N ASN A 128 20.97 -6.92 -5.30
CA ASN A 128 20.70 -7.00 -6.74
C ASN A 128 19.91 -5.81 -7.26
N SER A 129 19.00 -5.32 -6.45
CA SER A 129 18.03 -4.29 -6.79
C SER A 129 17.59 -3.55 -5.54
N ALA A 130 16.68 -2.61 -5.69
CA ALA A 130 16.01 -1.96 -4.58
C ALA A 130 14.60 -1.55 -4.95
N GLU A 131 13.72 -1.49 -3.97
CA GLU A 131 12.39 -0.91 -4.11
C GLU A 131 12.40 0.58 -3.81
N ALA A 132 11.81 1.37 -4.70
CA ALA A 132 11.62 2.81 -4.54
C ALA A 132 10.31 3.10 -3.80
N LEU A 133 10.43 3.60 -2.60
CA LEU A 133 9.33 3.83 -1.68
C LEU A 133 9.06 5.31 -1.48
N LEU A 134 7.88 5.75 -1.88
CA LEU A 134 7.43 7.13 -1.78
C LEU A 134 7.31 7.59 -0.33
N ARG A 135 7.80 8.80 -0.04
CA ARG A 135 7.67 9.49 1.23
C ARG A 135 7.10 10.89 1.00
N LEU A 136 6.17 11.29 1.85
CA LEU A 136 5.64 12.66 1.88
C LEU A 136 6.13 13.33 3.16
N ILE A 137 6.92 14.41 3.01
CA ILE A 137 7.50 15.16 4.12
C ILE A 137 7.07 16.61 4.01
N THR A 138 6.33 17.08 4.99
CA THR A 138 5.79 18.44 5.01
C THR A 138 6.35 19.24 6.20
N PRO A 139 6.47 20.57 6.09
CA PRO A 139 6.93 21.40 7.21
C PRO A 139 6.00 21.35 8.42
N GLU A 140 4.69 21.26 8.20
CA GLU A 140 3.68 21.32 9.26
C GLU A 140 3.49 19.99 9.97
N TYR A 141 3.41 18.89 9.24
CA TYR A 141 3.08 17.57 9.79
C TYR A 141 4.29 16.64 9.90
N GLY A 142 5.43 17.03 9.29
CA GLY A 142 6.60 16.16 9.15
C GLY A 142 6.33 15.01 8.18
N PHE A 143 6.80 13.81 8.51
CA PHE A 143 6.54 12.62 7.74
C PHE A 143 5.06 12.20 7.82
N ILE A 144 4.43 12.06 6.65
CA ILE A 144 3.08 11.53 6.49
C ILE A 144 3.18 10.14 5.87
N ARG A 145 2.53 9.16 6.51
CA ARG A 145 2.59 7.76 6.09
C ARG A 145 1.88 7.54 4.75
N PRO A 146 2.43 6.65 3.88
CA PRO A 146 1.84 6.33 2.58
C PRO A 146 0.39 5.82 2.66
N ASP A 147 0.06 5.01 3.66
CA ASP A 147 -1.29 4.47 3.89
C ASP A 147 -2.36 5.54 4.15
N LEU A 148 -1.96 6.75 4.59
CA LEU A 148 -2.86 7.89 4.75
C LEU A 148 -3.06 8.68 3.47
N PHE A 149 -2.02 8.91 2.67
CA PHE A 149 -2.13 9.85 1.55
C PHE A 149 -2.31 9.17 0.18
N ILE A 150 -1.84 7.93 -0.01
CA ILE A 150 -1.98 7.24 -1.31
C ILE A 150 -3.44 7.02 -1.69
N PRO A 151 -4.33 6.49 -0.80
CA PRO A 151 -5.74 6.34 -1.15
C PRO A 151 -6.43 7.66 -1.52
N MET A 152 -6.11 8.75 -0.82
CA MET A 152 -6.65 10.08 -1.11
C MET A 152 -6.10 10.64 -2.43
N ALA A 153 -4.83 10.38 -2.74
CA ALA A 153 -4.22 10.75 -4.01
C ALA A 153 -4.82 9.96 -5.19
N GLU A 154 -5.23 8.72 -4.97
CA GLU A 154 -5.94 7.90 -5.96
C GLU A 154 -7.35 8.45 -6.21
N GLU A 155 -8.11 8.73 -5.15
CA GLU A 155 -9.47 9.27 -5.22
C GLU A 155 -9.51 10.63 -5.91
N SER A 156 -8.59 11.54 -5.56
CA SER A 156 -8.50 12.87 -6.19
C SER A 156 -7.86 12.87 -7.59
N GLY A 157 -7.24 11.74 -8.00
CA GLY A 157 -6.46 11.67 -9.25
C GLY A 157 -5.07 12.31 -9.16
N ALA A 158 -4.66 12.85 -8.01
CA ALA A 158 -3.32 13.41 -7.80
C ALA A 158 -2.21 12.35 -7.99
N ILE A 159 -2.53 11.07 -7.79
CA ILE A 159 -1.62 9.93 -7.95
C ILE A 159 -0.95 9.90 -9.33
N HIS A 160 -1.60 10.40 -10.39
CA HIS A 160 -1.01 10.49 -11.72
C HIS A 160 0.19 11.43 -11.77
N LYS A 161 0.11 12.59 -11.10
CA LYS A 161 1.22 13.55 -11.04
C LYS A 161 2.31 13.06 -10.11
N ILE A 162 1.92 12.53 -8.95
CA ILE A 162 2.83 11.97 -7.95
C ILE A 162 3.66 10.85 -8.56
N GLY A 163 3.03 9.91 -9.27
CA GLY A 163 3.74 8.81 -9.91
C GLY A 163 4.76 9.27 -10.97
N LEU A 164 4.48 10.36 -11.70
CA LEU A 164 5.46 10.94 -12.62
C LEU A 164 6.64 11.58 -11.87
N ILE A 165 6.40 12.26 -10.74
CA ILE A 165 7.45 12.82 -9.88
C ILE A 165 8.35 11.70 -9.37
N VAL A 166 7.77 10.60 -8.86
CA VAL A 166 8.53 9.42 -8.39
C VAL A 166 9.36 8.84 -9.53
N LEU A 167 8.73 8.59 -10.68
CA LEU A 167 9.41 8.03 -11.84
C LEU A 167 10.58 8.92 -12.32
N GLU A 168 10.40 10.24 -12.34
CA GLU A 168 11.48 11.16 -12.71
C GLU A 168 12.65 11.12 -11.71
N LYS A 169 12.35 11.06 -10.39
CA LYS A 169 13.38 10.95 -9.34
C LYS A 169 14.13 9.61 -9.47
N VAL A 170 13.44 8.51 -9.65
CA VAL A 170 14.03 7.18 -9.84
C VAL A 170 14.88 7.14 -11.13
N CYS A 171 14.37 7.63 -12.25
CA CYS A 171 15.11 7.66 -13.50
C CYS A 171 16.38 8.53 -13.42
N ARG A 172 16.30 9.65 -12.70
CA ARG A 172 17.47 10.50 -12.41
C ARG A 172 18.51 9.74 -11.60
N PHE A 173 18.09 9.00 -10.57
CA PHE A 173 18.99 8.18 -9.76
C PHE A 173 19.65 7.08 -10.61
N ILE A 174 18.86 6.30 -11.38
CA ILE A 174 19.39 5.23 -12.25
C ILE A 174 20.41 5.76 -13.27
N SER A 175 20.20 6.98 -13.79
CA SER A 175 21.11 7.60 -14.76
C SER A 175 22.39 8.16 -14.15
N SER A 176 22.47 8.26 -12.82
CA SER A 176 23.63 8.83 -12.10
C SER A 176 24.88 7.94 -12.17
N ASP A 177 26.05 8.53 -12.03
CA ASP A 177 27.31 7.79 -11.97
C ASP A 177 27.46 7.01 -10.65
N GLU A 178 26.76 7.45 -9.60
CA GLU A 178 26.67 6.74 -8.32
C GLU A 178 25.97 5.41 -8.51
N PHE A 179 24.79 5.39 -9.12
CA PHE A 179 24.01 4.16 -9.35
C PHE A 179 24.79 3.14 -10.19
N LYS A 180 25.47 3.59 -11.26
CA LYS A 180 26.29 2.71 -12.11
C LYS A 180 27.41 1.99 -11.36
N LYS A 181 27.91 2.56 -10.26
CA LYS A 181 28.95 1.98 -9.42
C LYS A 181 28.43 1.01 -8.37
N LEU A 182 27.11 0.99 -8.10
CA LEU A 182 26.51 0.12 -7.07
C LEU A 182 26.37 -1.34 -7.54
N GLY A 183 26.44 -1.60 -8.85
CA GLY A 183 26.26 -2.96 -9.39
C GLY A 183 24.84 -3.50 -9.30
N LEU A 184 23.84 -2.63 -9.08
CA LEU A 184 22.44 -3.00 -9.06
C LEU A 184 21.91 -3.17 -10.48
N ASP A 185 21.04 -4.16 -10.68
CA ASP A 185 20.46 -4.44 -11.98
C ASP A 185 19.30 -3.49 -12.31
N TYR A 186 18.39 -3.25 -11.33
CA TYR A 186 17.19 -2.45 -11.54
C TYR A 186 16.66 -1.84 -10.24
N ILE A 187 15.75 -0.89 -10.39
CA ILE A 187 14.93 -0.34 -9.30
C ILE A 187 13.46 -0.71 -9.55
N GLU A 188 12.76 -1.13 -8.50
CA GLU A 188 11.31 -1.38 -8.51
C GLU A 188 10.55 -0.07 -8.21
N VAL A 189 9.45 0.16 -8.96
CA VAL A 189 8.58 1.33 -8.81
C VAL A 189 7.14 0.89 -8.77
N ASN A 190 6.46 1.25 -7.71
CA ASN A 190 5.04 0.97 -7.51
C ASN A 190 4.14 1.72 -8.50
N LEU A 191 3.18 1.01 -9.09
CA LEU A 191 2.13 1.56 -9.95
C LEU A 191 0.76 1.33 -9.31
N SER A 192 0.05 2.41 -9.03
CA SER A 192 -1.35 2.36 -8.61
C SER A 192 -2.25 1.81 -9.70
N VAL A 193 -3.32 1.11 -9.31
CA VAL A 193 -4.39 0.67 -10.21
C VAL A 193 -4.94 1.83 -11.02
N VAL A 194 -5.16 2.98 -10.37
CA VAL A 194 -5.69 4.20 -11.01
C VAL A 194 -4.75 4.69 -12.12
N GLN A 195 -3.44 4.63 -11.89
CA GLN A 195 -2.44 4.96 -12.92
C GLN A 195 -2.48 3.96 -14.08
N CYS A 196 -2.59 2.66 -13.78
CA CYS A 196 -2.66 1.62 -14.81
C CYS A 196 -3.86 1.77 -15.76
N MET A 197 -4.93 2.42 -15.32
CA MET A 197 -6.12 2.72 -16.14
C MET A 197 -5.94 3.91 -17.08
N ASP A 198 -4.95 4.77 -16.87
CA ASP A 198 -4.69 5.90 -17.77
C ASP A 198 -4.21 5.39 -19.13
N LYS A 199 -4.99 5.72 -20.19
CA LYS A 199 -4.69 5.32 -21.59
C LYS A 199 -3.30 5.73 -22.08
N ASN A 200 -2.71 6.75 -21.46
CA ASN A 200 -1.42 7.34 -21.84
C ASN A 200 -0.27 6.90 -20.91
N LEU A 201 -0.52 6.00 -19.94
CA LEU A 201 0.52 5.61 -18.96
C LEU A 201 1.80 5.14 -19.63
N ALA A 202 1.68 4.22 -20.59
CA ALA A 202 2.86 3.68 -21.29
C ALA A 202 3.66 4.78 -21.99
N ASP A 203 2.99 5.72 -22.69
CA ASP A 203 3.67 6.84 -23.35
C ASP A 203 4.39 7.74 -22.35
N LYS A 204 3.79 8.01 -21.18
CA LYS A 204 4.40 8.81 -20.13
C LYS A 204 5.64 8.14 -19.57
N ILE A 205 5.59 6.84 -19.23
CA ILE A 205 6.73 6.07 -18.72
C ILE A 205 7.86 6.07 -19.75
N LEU A 206 7.56 5.71 -20.99
CA LEU A 206 8.54 5.68 -22.09
C LEU A 206 9.20 7.04 -22.31
N SER A 207 8.42 8.14 -22.22
CA SER A 207 8.93 9.49 -22.39
C SER A 207 9.90 9.88 -21.29
N VAL A 208 9.58 9.57 -20.02
CA VAL A 208 10.45 9.87 -18.88
C VAL A 208 11.72 9.05 -18.96
N CYS A 209 11.63 7.72 -19.17
CA CYS A 209 12.81 6.86 -19.28
C CYS A 209 13.73 7.30 -20.44
N LYS A 210 13.16 7.67 -21.58
CA LYS A 210 13.94 8.22 -22.73
C LYS A 210 14.64 9.52 -22.38
N LYS A 211 13.97 10.42 -21.64
CA LYS A 211 14.54 11.72 -21.20
C LYS A 211 15.82 11.52 -20.39
N TYR A 212 15.86 10.50 -19.53
CA TYR A 212 17.01 10.20 -18.67
C TYR A 212 17.94 9.13 -19.22
N GLY A 213 17.64 8.52 -20.36
CA GLY A 213 18.47 7.46 -20.95
C GLY A 213 18.45 6.15 -20.15
N VAL A 214 17.37 5.87 -19.43
CA VAL A 214 17.20 4.65 -18.64
C VAL A 214 16.74 3.51 -19.53
N ASN A 215 17.45 2.37 -19.49
CA ASN A 215 17.07 1.18 -20.20
C ASN A 215 15.84 0.51 -19.54
N PRO A 216 14.91 -0.07 -20.30
CA PRO A 216 13.75 -0.76 -19.74
C PRO A 216 14.12 -1.83 -18.69
N SER A 217 15.23 -2.57 -18.89
CA SER A 217 15.70 -3.59 -17.94
C SER A 217 16.17 -3.05 -16.58
N GLN A 218 16.39 -1.74 -16.46
CA GLN A 218 16.80 -1.10 -15.22
C GLN A 218 15.61 -0.63 -14.36
N LEU A 219 14.40 -0.81 -14.86
CA LEU A 219 13.17 -0.43 -14.16
C LEU A 219 12.20 -1.61 -14.11
N ASN A 220 11.82 -2.02 -12.92
CA ASN A 220 10.75 -2.98 -12.70
C ASN A 220 9.51 -2.21 -12.24
N LEU A 221 8.35 -2.56 -12.80
CA LEU A 221 7.07 -1.92 -12.50
C LEU A 221 6.24 -2.85 -11.62
N GLU A 222 5.86 -2.35 -10.46
CA GLU A 222 5.22 -3.14 -9.43
C GLU A 222 3.73 -2.85 -9.38
N ILE A 223 2.91 -3.90 -9.44
CA ILE A 223 1.44 -3.82 -9.36
C ILE A 223 0.94 -4.69 -8.21
N THR A 224 -0.01 -4.18 -7.44
CA THR A 224 -0.58 -4.94 -6.32
C THR A 224 -1.49 -6.07 -6.80
N GLU A 225 -1.70 -7.08 -5.96
CA GLU A 225 -2.63 -8.19 -6.21
C GLU A 225 -4.04 -7.67 -6.54
N THR A 226 -4.51 -6.65 -5.81
CA THR A 226 -5.80 -6.01 -6.08
C THR A 226 -5.88 -5.43 -7.50
N ALA A 227 -4.79 -4.87 -8.01
CA ALA A 227 -4.71 -4.41 -9.39
C ALA A 227 -4.94 -5.53 -10.40
N SER A 228 -4.45 -6.73 -10.11
CA SER A 228 -4.60 -7.90 -10.99
C SER A 228 -6.06 -8.35 -11.18
N ILE A 229 -6.95 -7.98 -10.26
CA ILE A 229 -8.39 -8.30 -10.33
C ILE A 229 -9.11 -7.45 -11.39
N PHE A 230 -8.62 -6.25 -11.67
CA PHE A 230 -9.23 -5.35 -12.65
C PHE A 230 -8.92 -5.77 -14.09
N THR A 231 -9.97 -6.13 -14.85
CA THR A 231 -9.90 -6.51 -16.27
C THR A 231 -10.04 -5.33 -17.21
N GLN A 232 -9.71 -4.13 -16.78
CA GLN A 232 -9.91 -2.97 -17.65
C GLN A 232 -8.95 -3.02 -18.85
N ARG A 233 -9.52 -2.82 -20.02
CA ARG A 233 -8.83 -2.92 -21.31
C ARG A 233 -7.58 -2.05 -21.41
N ASN A 234 -7.63 -0.85 -20.82
CA ASN A 234 -6.49 0.08 -20.84
C ASN A 234 -5.31 -0.44 -20.02
N MET A 235 -5.57 -1.00 -18.83
CA MET A 235 -4.53 -1.57 -17.96
C MET A 235 -3.77 -2.69 -18.67
N ILE A 236 -4.49 -3.68 -19.20
CA ILE A 236 -3.88 -4.80 -19.94
C ILE A 236 -3.07 -4.29 -21.13
N LYS A 237 -3.61 -3.30 -21.87
CA LYS A 237 -2.91 -2.70 -23.01
C LYS A 237 -1.60 -2.00 -22.58
N ASN A 238 -1.62 -1.25 -21.50
CA ASN A 238 -0.43 -0.57 -20.99
C ASN A 238 0.63 -1.55 -20.52
N ILE A 239 0.23 -2.58 -19.75
CA ILE A 239 1.14 -3.61 -19.23
C ILE A 239 1.79 -4.36 -20.41
N ASN A 240 1.01 -4.87 -21.36
CA ASN A 240 1.55 -5.58 -22.51
C ASN A 240 2.51 -4.72 -23.33
N ARG A 241 2.14 -3.47 -23.61
CA ARG A 241 2.98 -2.55 -24.38
C ARG A 241 4.32 -2.26 -23.69
N LEU A 242 4.31 -2.04 -22.36
CA LEU A 242 5.53 -1.83 -21.60
C LEU A 242 6.37 -3.10 -21.55
N PHE A 243 5.74 -4.26 -21.34
CA PHE A 243 6.42 -5.54 -21.37
C PHE A 243 7.09 -5.84 -22.73
N GLU A 244 6.38 -5.61 -23.85
CA GLU A 244 6.94 -5.75 -25.22
C GLU A 244 8.11 -4.79 -25.48
N THR A 245 8.19 -3.67 -24.76
CA THR A 245 9.32 -2.73 -24.82
C THR A 245 10.48 -3.12 -23.89
N GLY A 246 10.36 -4.19 -23.11
CA GLY A 246 11.43 -4.75 -22.29
C GLY A 246 11.38 -4.38 -20.81
N TYR A 247 10.30 -3.75 -20.33
CA TYR A 247 10.10 -3.56 -18.90
C TYR A 247 9.70 -4.86 -18.22
N SER A 248 10.15 -5.09 -17.00
CA SER A 248 9.71 -6.18 -16.15
C SER A 248 8.58 -5.75 -15.22
N PHE A 249 7.77 -6.73 -14.79
CA PHE A 249 6.67 -6.50 -13.87
C PHE A 249 6.77 -7.42 -12.66
N SER A 250 6.52 -6.86 -11.49
CA SER A 250 6.34 -7.59 -10.23
C SER A 250 4.90 -7.52 -9.75
N LEU A 251 4.42 -8.62 -9.18
CA LEU A 251 3.17 -8.67 -8.45
C LEU A 251 3.46 -8.49 -6.96
N ASP A 252 2.90 -7.45 -6.36
CA ASP A 252 3.08 -7.11 -4.96
C ASP A 252 1.95 -7.60 -4.07
N ASP A 253 2.20 -7.69 -2.75
CA ASP A 253 1.24 -8.09 -1.71
C ASP A 253 0.60 -9.48 -1.94
N PHE A 254 1.30 -10.40 -2.62
CA PHE A 254 0.72 -11.70 -2.93
C PHE A 254 0.36 -12.48 -1.67
N GLY A 255 -0.94 -12.85 -1.57
CA GLY A 255 -1.49 -13.64 -0.47
C GLY A 255 -2.25 -12.85 0.58
N THR A 256 -2.37 -11.54 0.44
CA THR A 256 -3.17 -10.70 1.35
C THR A 256 -4.63 -10.61 0.95
N GLY A 257 -4.98 -10.99 -0.28
CA GLY A 257 -6.30 -10.86 -0.87
C GLY A 257 -6.89 -12.17 -1.41
N TYR A 258 -7.92 -12.03 -2.24
CA TYR A 258 -8.53 -13.13 -2.98
C TYR A 258 -7.73 -13.38 -4.27
N SER A 259 -6.58 -14.04 -4.16
CA SER A 259 -5.73 -14.34 -5.33
C SER A 259 -6.49 -15.12 -6.39
N ASN A 260 -6.75 -14.49 -7.54
CA ASN A 260 -7.22 -15.21 -8.69
C ASN A 260 -6.02 -15.71 -9.50
N LEU A 261 -5.52 -16.90 -9.16
CA LEU A 261 -4.34 -17.51 -9.78
C LEU A 261 -4.40 -17.58 -11.32
N VAL A 262 -5.62 -17.74 -11.88
CA VAL A 262 -5.80 -17.76 -13.34
C VAL A 262 -5.44 -16.40 -13.95
N ARG A 263 -5.69 -15.31 -13.23
CA ARG A 263 -5.36 -13.97 -13.71
C ARG A 263 -3.88 -13.66 -13.62
N ILE A 264 -3.24 -14.07 -12.52
CA ILE A 264 -1.79 -13.96 -12.37
C ILE A 264 -1.11 -14.66 -13.56
N ALA A 265 -1.58 -15.85 -13.95
CA ALA A 265 -1.09 -16.57 -15.12
C ALA A 265 -1.33 -15.84 -16.45
N SER A 266 -2.26 -14.89 -16.52
CA SER A 266 -2.59 -14.14 -17.75
C SER A 266 -1.81 -12.82 -17.91
N LEU A 267 -1.13 -12.37 -16.88
CA LEU A 267 -0.31 -11.16 -16.90
C LEU A 267 1.15 -11.50 -17.19
N PRO A 268 1.89 -10.65 -17.91
CA PRO A 268 3.30 -10.89 -18.21
C PRO A 268 4.18 -10.50 -17.00
N LEU A 269 4.07 -11.28 -15.93
CA LEU A 269 4.81 -11.07 -14.69
C LEU A 269 6.15 -11.80 -14.71
N ASN A 270 7.18 -11.15 -14.17
CA ASN A 270 8.52 -11.72 -14.02
C ASN A 270 8.80 -12.13 -12.56
N ILE A 271 8.21 -11.42 -11.60
CA ILE A 271 8.49 -11.54 -10.18
C ILE A 271 7.16 -11.57 -9.41
N VAL A 272 7.11 -12.36 -8.34
CA VAL A 272 6.03 -12.34 -7.34
C VAL A 272 6.65 -12.02 -5.99
N LYS A 273 6.14 -11.00 -5.31
CA LYS A 273 6.53 -10.62 -3.95
C LYS A 273 5.59 -11.26 -2.96
N LEU A 274 6.12 -12.15 -2.14
CA LEU A 274 5.37 -12.80 -1.06
C LEU A 274 5.30 -11.84 0.13
N ASP A 275 4.08 -11.42 0.47
CA ASP A 275 3.84 -10.53 1.60
C ASP A 275 4.35 -11.12 2.93
N LYS A 276 4.67 -10.23 3.86
CA LYS A 276 5.12 -10.58 5.22
C LYS A 276 4.19 -11.52 5.98
N SER A 277 2.90 -11.58 5.64
CA SER A 277 1.97 -12.54 6.26
C SER A 277 2.41 -13.99 6.07
N PHE A 278 3.09 -14.31 4.98
CA PHE A 278 3.71 -15.62 4.76
C PHE A 278 4.96 -15.86 5.60
N THR A 279 5.68 -14.80 5.97
CA THR A 279 6.91 -14.95 6.77
C THR A 279 6.63 -15.26 8.23
N TRP A 280 5.46 -14.84 8.74
CA TRP A 280 5.08 -14.95 10.15
C TRP A 280 4.24 -16.20 10.47
N THR A 281 4.18 -17.17 9.56
CA THR A 281 3.34 -18.37 9.65
C THR A 281 4.00 -19.54 10.41
N GLU A 282 4.95 -19.28 11.31
CA GLU A 282 5.79 -20.32 11.95
C GLU A 282 5.03 -21.37 12.77
N ASN A 283 3.81 -21.08 13.21
CA ASN A 283 3.09 -21.90 14.19
C ASN A 283 2.05 -22.88 13.62
N SER A 284 1.88 -22.96 12.28
CA SER A 284 0.90 -23.84 11.66
C SER A 284 1.52 -24.69 10.56
N GLU A 285 1.41 -26.02 10.68
CA GLU A 285 1.85 -26.95 9.64
C GLU A 285 1.09 -26.73 8.32
N ASP A 286 -0.22 -26.44 8.39
CA ASP A 286 -1.03 -26.17 7.20
C ASP A 286 -0.52 -24.93 6.44
N LEU A 287 -0.12 -23.88 7.17
CA LEU A 287 0.41 -22.65 6.54
C LEU A 287 1.80 -22.89 5.93
N LYS A 288 2.62 -23.76 6.51
CA LYS A 288 3.90 -24.17 5.91
C LYS A 288 3.67 -24.92 4.60
N ILE A 289 2.71 -25.85 4.58
CA ILE A 289 2.33 -26.58 3.36
C ILE A 289 1.84 -25.63 2.28
N ILE A 290 1.00 -24.66 2.64
CA ILE A 290 0.51 -23.62 1.70
C ILE A 290 1.67 -22.83 1.13
N LEU A 291 2.58 -22.33 1.97
CA LEU A 291 3.75 -21.56 1.54
C LEU A 291 4.63 -22.35 0.57
N GLU A 292 5.01 -23.58 0.92
CA GLU A 292 5.85 -24.40 0.06
C GLU A 292 5.21 -24.70 -1.30
N ASN A 293 3.91 -25.03 -1.30
CA ASN A 293 3.20 -25.26 -2.55
C ASN A 293 3.04 -23.97 -3.38
N THR A 294 2.87 -22.83 -2.73
CA THR A 294 2.83 -21.51 -3.38
C THR A 294 4.16 -21.20 -4.06
N ILE A 295 5.27 -21.34 -3.34
CA ILE A 295 6.63 -21.15 -3.88
C ILE A 295 6.85 -22.09 -5.10
N ASN A 296 6.51 -23.37 -4.95
CA ASN A 296 6.67 -24.35 -6.03
C ASN A 296 5.80 -24.00 -7.26
N MET A 297 4.58 -23.52 -7.05
CA MET A 297 3.69 -23.08 -8.12
C MET A 297 4.30 -21.89 -8.89
N ILE A 298 4.74 -20.85 -8.20
CA ILE A 298 5.33 -19.64 -8.79
C ILE A 298 6.57 -20.02 -9.63
N LYS A 299 7.45 -20.88 -9.09
CA LYS A 299 8.63 -21.37 -9.79
C LYS A 299 8.28 -22.15 -11.07
N LYS A 300 7.25 -23.02 -11.01
CA LYS A 300 6.77 -23.76 -12.20
C LYS A 300 6.20 -22.85 -13.29
N MET A 301 5.78 -21.65 -12.92
CA MET A 301 5.34 -20.60 -13.86
C MET A 301 6.52 -19.79 -14.42
N ASN A 302 7.78 -20.16 -14.10
CA ASN A 302 9.02 -19.47 -14.47
C ASN A 302 9.08 -17.99 -13.97
N MET A 303 8.43 -17.70 -12.85
CA MET A 303 8.53 -16.41 -12.18
C MET A 303 9.52 -16.50 -11.01
N LYS A 304 10.23 -15.42 -10.74
CA LYS A 304 11.12 -15.27 -9.58
C LYS A 304 10.32 -14.84 -8.35
N ILE A 305 10.88 -15.08 -7.17
CA ILE A 305 10.22 -14.80 -5.90
C ILE A 305 11.06 -13.80 -5.11
N VAL A 306 10.43 -12.71 -4.67
CA VAL A 306 10.91 -11.85 -3.59
C VAL A 306 10.13 -12.20 -2.32
N VAL A 307 10.81 -12.46 -1.23
CA VAL A 307 10.17 -12.65 0.08
C VAL A 307 10.32 -11.38 0.89
N GLU A 308 9.20 -10.82 1.31
CA GLU A 308 9.16 -9.59 2.08
C GLU A 308 9.09 -9.83 3.60
N GLY A 309 9.44 -8.78 4.37
CA GLY A 309 9.30 -8.79 5.82
C GLY A 309 10.24 -9.75 6.53
N VAL A 310 11.37 -10.10 5.93
CA VAL A 310 12.39 -10.93 6.60
C VAL A 310 13.13 -10.08 7.63
N GLU A 311 13.05 -10.49 8.91
CA GLU A 311 13.61 -9.74 10.04
C GLU A 311 14.68 -10.50 10.80
N THR A 312 14.77 -11.83 10.65
CA THR A 312 15.73 -12.68 11.38
C THR A 312 16.58 -13.54 10.47
N GLU A 313 17.71 -14.02 11.00
CA GLU A 313 18.60 -14.93 10.29
C GLU A 313 17.92 -16.30 10.02
N GLU A 314 17.07 -16.76 10.93
CA GLU A 314 16.30 -17.99 10.77
C GLU A 314 15.34 -17.89 9.58
N MET A 315 14.64 -16.77 9.45
CA MET A 315 13.79 -16.49 8.29
C MET A 315 14.60 -16.48 7.00
N LEU A 316 15.73 -15.76 6.98
CA LEU A 316 16.61 -15.71 5.82
C LEU A 316 17.05 -17.12 5.40
N LYS A 317 17.52 -17.95 6.33
CA LYS A 317 17.94 -19.31 6.06
C LYS A 317 16.79 -20.15 5.50
N ARG A 318 15.63 -20.09 6.13
CA ARG A 318 14.43 -20.81 5.69
C ARG A 318 14.08 -20.53 4.24
N PHE A 319 14.01 -19.25 3.85
CA PHE A 319 13.65 -18.88 2.48
C PHE A 319 14.77 -19.15 1.46
N LYS A 320 16.02 -19.11 1.89
CA LYS A 320 17.14 -19.64 1.10
C LYS A 320 17.00 -21.14 0.84
N ASP A 321 16.68 -21.93 1.86
CA ASP A 321 16.50 -23.38 1.75
C ASP A 321 15.29 -23.75 0.88
N LEU A 322 14.22 -22.92 0.91
CA LEU A 322 13.07 -23.03 0.00
C LEU A 322 13.41 -22.56 -1.44
N GLY A 323 14.62 -22.03 -1.63
CA GLY A 323 15.15 -21.62 -2.94
C GLY A 323 14.47 -20.37 -3.49
N CYS A 324 14.02 -19.44 -2.65
CA CYS A 324 13.58 -18.12 -3.09
C CYS A 324 14.77 -17.32 -3.61
N GLU A 325 14.61 -16.61 -4.73
CA GLU A 325 15.70 -15.91 -5.40
C GLU A 325 16.09 -14.61 -4.69
N TYR A 326 15.11 -13.88 -4.19
CA TYR A 326 15.29 -12.56 -3.60
C TYR A 326 14.67 -12.45 -2.20
N ILE A 327 15.30 -11.64 -1.37
CA ILE A 327 14.88 -11.41 0.02
C ILE A 327 14.88 -9.91 0.31
N GLN A 328 13.80 -9.41 0.90
CA GLN A 328 13.65 -8.03 1.34
C GLN A 328 13.15 -8.01 2.80
N GLY A 329 13.74 -7.12 3.61
CA GLY A 329 13.29 -6.99 4.99
C GLY A 329 14.26 -6.24 5.89
N TYR A 330 13.80 -6.01 7.12
CA TYR A 330 14.57 -5.25 8.11
C TYR A 330 15.78 -6.02 8.66
N TYR A 331 15.90 -7.29 8.33
CA TYR A 331 17.16 -8.03 8.57
C TYR A 331 18.35 -7.37 7.87
N PHE A 332 18.14 -6.87 6.66
CA PHE A 332 19.17 -6.14 5.93
C PHE A 332 19.10 -4.64 6.20
N SER A 333 17.99 -4.01 5.84
CA SER A 333 17.83 -2.58 6.03
C SER A 333 16.35 -2.16 5.98
N LYS A 334 16.03 -1.09 6.71
CA LYS A 334 14.82 -0.30 6.47
C LYS A 334 14.99 0.51 5.19
N PRO A 335 13.91 1.07 4.61
CA PRO A 335 14.02 2.03 3.52
C PRO A 335 14.91 3.23 3.91
N LEU A 336 15.86 3.58 3.07
CA LEU A 336 16.86 4.61 3.30
C LEU A 336 16.69 5.77 2.31
N PRO A 337 16.96 7.04 2.70
CA PRO A 337 17.15 8.13 1.76
C PRO A 337 18.26 7.80 0.74
N GLU A 338 18.22 8.40 -0.46
CA GLU A 338 19.13 8.10 -1.56
C GLU A 338 20.61 8.12 -1.15
N TYR A 339 21.03 9.14 -0.41
CA TYR A 339 22.42 9.25 0.05
C TYR A 339 22.84 8.11 0.99
N ASP A 340 22.00 7.79 1.97
CA ASP A 340 22.27 6.73 2.94
C ASP A 340 22.22 5.35 2.28
N PHE A 341 21.30 5.16 1.32
CA PHE A 341 21.22 3.94 0.52
C PHE A 341 22.50 3.68 -0.29
N ILE A 342 23.03 4.72 -0.97
CA ILE A 342 24.27 4.61 -1.72
C ILE A 342 25.42 4.17 -0.82
N ASN A 343 25.55 4.77 0.35
CA ASN A 343 26.61 4.41 1.30
C ASN A 343 26.43 2.98 1.83
N TYR A 344 25.20 2.62 2.20
CA TYR A 344 24.87 1.28 2.68
C TYR A 344 25.26 0.18 1.67
N ILE A 345 24.91 0.34 0.39
CA ILE A 345 25.25 -0.64 -0.65
C ILE A 345 26.77 -0.72 -0.87
N LYS A 346 27.50 0.42 -0.84
CA LYS A 346 28.96 0.44 -0.98
C LYS A 346 29.68 -0.26 0.17
N ASP A 347 29.19 -0.09 1.40
CA ASP A 347 29.79 -0.71 2.59
C ASP A 347 29.52 -2.23 2.65
N ALA A 348 28.46 -2.70 1.97
CA ALA A 348 28.06 -4.10 1.92
C ALA A 348 28.61 -4.86 0.69
N SER A 349 29.27 -4.17 -0.25
CA SER A 349 29.89 -4.74 -1.45
C SER A 349 31.36 -5.06 -1.22
#